data_8bcb15119f57d767bf2e17b64ad1bb5f
#
_entry.id   8bcb15119f57d767bf2e17b64ad1bb5f
#
_cell.length_a   1.000
_cell.length_b   1.000
_cell.length_c   1.000
_cell.angle_alpha   90.00
_cell.angle_beta   90.00
_cell.angle_gamma   90.00
#
_symmetry.space_group_name_H-M   'P 1'
#
loop_
_entity.id
_entity.type
_entity.pdbx_description
1 polymer ?
#
loop_
_entity_poly.entity_id
_entity_poly.type
_entity_poly.pdbx_seq_one_letter_code
_entity_poly.pdbx_strand_id
1 'polypeptide(L)'
;MPGMRIQGRHLRVPGHGDNGPTIEIFTFSENEPDTSKPLNRPGYAHLAFEVDDVDAKRAQIKEFGGDDYGELVTIDIADAGKLTLIYMTDPEGNIVELQKWHHDFEE
;
A
#
# COMPACT_ATOMS: atom_id res chain seq x y z
N MET A 1 27.49 -6.57 1.92
CA MET A 1 27.53 -5.18 2.46
C MET A 1 28.27 -5.17 3.80
N PRO A 2 29.57 -5.39 3.78
CA PRO A 2 30.36 -5.41 5.01
C PRO A 2 30.30 -4.06 5.71
N GLY A 3 30.14 -4.08 7.03
CA GLY A 3 30.09 -2.86 7.80
C GLY A 3 28.76 -2.13 7.80
N MET A 4 27.80 -2.59 7.02
CA MET A 4 26.47 -1.99 6.96
C MET A 4 25.66 -2.41 8.18
N ARG A 5 24.99 -1.45 8.81
CA ARG A 5 24.06 -1.75 9.89
C ARG A 5 22.64 -1.68 9.36
N ILE A 6 21.81 -2.61 9.81
CA ILE A 6 20.44 -2.76 9.35
C ILE A 6 19.54 -2.84 10.57
N GLN A 7 18.46 -2.08 10.54
CA GLN A 7 17.40 -2.20 11.52
C GLN A 7 16.11 -2.52 10.78
N GLY A 8 15.33 -3.45 11.30
CA GLY A 8 14.14 -3.88 10.64
C GLY A 8 12.96 -4.09 11.56
N ARG A 9 11.80 -4.17 10.96
CA ARG A 9 10.53 -4.50 11.62
C ARG A 9 9.78 -5.47 10.75
N HIS A 10 9.15 -6.44 11.39
CA HIS A 10 8.19 -7.32 10.74
C HIS A 10 6.81 -6.83 11.16
N LEU A 11 6.00 -6.46 10.18
CA LEU A 11 4.64 -6.00 10.42
C LEU A 11 3.68 -7.08 9.94
N ARG A 12 2.82 -7.56 10.83
CA ARG A 12 1.83 -8.55 10.47
C ARG A 12 0.74 -7.89 9.64
N VAL A 13 0.35 -8.53 8.55
CA VAL A 13 -0.77 -8.04 7.75
C VAL A 13 -2.05 -8.43 8.47
N PRO A 14 -2.92 -7.46 8.83
CA PRO A 14 -4.13 -7.78 9.58
C PRO A 14 -5.07 -8.69 8.80
N GLY A 15 -5.84 -9.51 9.52
CA GLY A 15 -6.87 -10.32 8.92
C GLY A 15 -6.44 -11.69 8.48
N HIS A 16 -5.18 -12.06 8.69
CA HIS A 16 -4.64 -13.34 8.22
C HIS A 16 -4.16 -14.25 9.35
N GLY A 17 -4.39 -13.88 10.60
CA GLY A 17 -3.97 -14.68 11.75
C GLY A 17 -2.48 -14.62 11.98
N ASP A 18 -2.02 -15.44 12.93
CA ASP A 18 -0.63 -15.37 13.39
C ASP A 18 0.36 -15.89 12.36
N ASN A 19 -0.10 -16.75 11.45
CA ASN A 19 0.77 -17.35 10.43
C ASN A 19 0.58 -16.71 9.06
N GLY A 20 -0.07 -15.57 9.00
CA GLY A 20 -0.27 -14.85 7.75
C GLY A 20 0.97 -14.14 7.28
N PRO A 21 0.86 -13.46 6.15
CA PRO A 21 2.01 -12.74 5.59
C PRO A 21 2.43 -11.57 6.46
N THR A 22 3.72 -11.23 6.37
CA THR A 22 4.26 -10.05 7.04
C THR A 22 4.93 -9.16 6.01
N ILE A 23 5.08 -7.90 6.39
CA ILE A 23 5.85 -6.93 5.61
C ILE A 23 7.10 -6.62 6.42
N GLU A 24 8.25 -6.70 5.78
CA GLU A 24 9.51 -6.38 6.42
C GLU A 24 9.94 -4.99 5.97
N ILE A 25 10.20 -4.13 6.95
CA ILE A 25 10.64 -2.77 6.67
C ILE A 25 12.00 -2.59 7.31
N PHE A 26 12.95 -2.11 6.52
CA PHE A 26 14.33 -1.99 6.98
C PHE A 26 14.86 -0.58 6.80
N THR A 27 15.74 -0.19 7.73
CA THR A 27 16.60 0.98 7.56
C THR A 27 18.03 0.50 7.45
N PHE A 28 18.76 1.02 6.47
CA PHE A 28 20.17 0.72 6.30
C PHE A 28 20.99 1.91 6.74
N SER A 29 22.18 1.67 7.29
CA SER A 29 23.07 2.75 7.68
C SER A 29 23.55 3.57 6.48
N GLU A 30 23.55 2.97 5.28
CA GLU A 30 23.84 3.65 4.03
C GLU A 30 22.81 3.22 3.01
N ASN A 31 22.24 4.18 2.33
CA ASN A 31 21.22 3.91 1.30
C ASN A 31 21.67 4.44 -0.04
N GLU A 32 21.23 3.77 -1.10
CA GLU A 32 21.35 4.33 -2.43
C GLU A 32 20.56 5.63 -2.51
N PRO A 33 20.94 6.55 -3.39
CA PRO A 33 20.19 7.80 -3.52
C PRO A 33 18.72 7.53 -3.83
N ASP A 34 17.85 8.34 -3.22
CA ASP A 34 16.42 8.24 -3.48
C ASP A 34 16.13 8.71 -4.88
N THR A 35 15.23 8.01 -5.56
CA THR A 35 14.82 8.34 -6.92
C THR A 35 13.31 8.40 -7.00
N SER A 36 12.81 8.95 -8.11
CA SER A 36 11.38 8.98 -8.36
C SER A 36 10.80 7.55 -8.39
N LYS A 37 9.61 7.40 -7.85
CA LYS A 37 8.95 6.10 -7.71
C LYS A 37 7.57 6.11 -8.40
N PRO A 38 7.52 6.34 -9.73
CA PRO A 38 6.22 6.38 -10.40
C PRO A 38 5.57 5.00 -10.43
N LEU A 39 4.25 5.01 -10.53
CA LEU A 39 3.46 3.77 -10.51
C LEU A 39 3.85 2.80 -11.62
N ASN A 40 4.20 3.34 -12.79
CA ASN A 40 4.49 2.52 -13.97
C ASN A 40 5.95 2.13 -14.12
N ARG A 41 6.73 2.26 -13.04
CA ARG A 41 8.12 1.83 -13.06
C ARG A 41 8.20 0.30 -13.07
N PRO A 42 9.07 -0.30 -13.88
CA PRO A 42 9.27 -1.75 -13.84
C PRO A 42 9.73 -2.22 -12.46
N GLY A 43 9.30 -3.40 -12.08
CA GLY A 43 9.63 -3.99 -10.79
C GLY A 43 8.43 -3.95 -9.86
N TYR A 44 8.68 -4.13 -8.58
CA TYR A 44 7.63 -4.03 -7.58
C TYR A 44 7.25 -2.57 -7.43
N ALA A 45 6.05 -2.21 -7.87
CA ALA A 45 5.65 -0.82 -7.97
C ALA A 45 4.83 -0.34 -6.79
N HIS A 46 3.94 -1.19 -6.26
CA HIS A 46 3.11 -0.79 -5.13
C HIS A 46 2.57 -2.02 -4.42
N LEU A 47 2.06 -1.80 -3.22
CA LEU A 47 1.31 -2.79 -2.45
C LEU A 47 -0.15 -2.36 -2.42
N ALA A 48 -1.05 -3.34 -2.48
CA ALA A 48 -2.48 -3.09 -2.40
C ALA A 48 -3.03 -3.71 -1.13
N PHE A 49 -3.85 -2.95 -0.42
CA PHE A 49 -4.50 -3.41 0.79
C PHE A 49 -6.01 -3.28 0.64
N GLU A 50 -6.72 -4.36 0.88
CA GLU A 50 -8.17 -4.29 0.94
C GLU A 50 -8.58 -3.78 2.32
N VAL A 51 -9.48 -2.79 2.35
CA VAL A 51 -9.91 -2.15 3.59
C VAL A 51 -11.43 -2.05 3.60
N ASP A 52 -11.99 -1.90 4.79
CA ASP A 52 -13.44 -1.79 4.92
C ASP A 52 -13.96 -0.41 4.55
N ASP A 53 -13.15 0.62 4.77
CA ASP A 53 -13.56 2.01 4.56
C ASP A 53 -12.38 2.76 3.94
N VAL A 54 -12.45 2.95 2.62
CA VAL A 54 -11.37 3.60 1.89
C VAL A 54 -11.19 5.05 2.35
N ASP A 55 -12.30 5.76 2.55
CA ASP A 55 -12.22 7.17 2.98
C ASP A 55 -11.55 7.32 4.33
N ALA A 56 -11.88 6.45 5.28
CA ALA A 56 -11.29 6.50 6.61
C ALA A 56 -9.79 6.20 6.57
N LYS A 57 -9.39 5.21 5.78
CA LYS A 57 -7.98 4.87 5.65
C LYS A 57 -7.20 5.95 4.92
N ARG A 58 -7.81 6.55 3.91
CA ARG A 58 -7.21 7.67 3.20
C ARG A 58 -6.89 8.81 4.16
N ALA A 59 -7.85 9.16 5.01
CA ALA A 59 -7.66 10.22 5.99
C ALA A 59 -6.54 9.86 6.98
N GLN A 60 -6.49 8.60 7.40
CA GLN A 60 -5.49 8.12 8.33
C GLN A 60 -4.09 8.20 7.73
N ILE A 61 -3.95 7.79 6.47
CA ILE A 61 -2.66 7.87 5.79
C ILE A 61 -2.18 9.32 5.70
N LYS A 62 -3.10 10.24 5.39
CA LYS A 62 -2.75 11.67 5.34
C LYS A 62 -2.33 12.18 6.70
N GLU A 63 -2.99 11.73 7.74
CA GLU A 63 -2.65 12.11 9.12
C GLU A 63 -1.23 11.69 9.47
N PHE A 64 -0.78 10.56 8.96
CA PHE A 64 0.56 10.04 9.25
C PHE A 64 1.61 10.49 8.23
N GLY A 65 1.28 11.45 7.37
CA GLY A 65 2.28 12.06 6.50
C GLY A 65 2.29 11.58 5.06
N GLY A 66 1.36 10.71 4.70
CA GLY A 66 1.18 10.32 3.30
C GLY A 66 0.27 11.29 2.56
N ASP A 67 0.01 10.99 1.30
CA ASP A 67 -0.82 11.86 0.48
C ASP A 67 -1.50 11.05 -0.62
N ASP A 68 -2.44 11.68 -1.32
CA ASP A 68 -3.03 11.09 -2.52
C ASP A 68 -2.00 11.05 -3.64
N TYR A 69 -2.00 9.96 -4.40
CA TYR A 69 -1.23 9.87 -5.63
C TYR A 69 -2.14 10.02 -6.84
N GLY A 70 -3.38 9.56 -6.74
CA GLY A 70 -4.37 9.64 -7.79
C GLY A 70 -5.72 9.98 -7.22
N GLU A 71 -6.76 9.73 -7.98
CA GLU A 71 -8.13 10.05 -7.59
C GLU A 71 -8.83 8.81 -7.06
N LEU A 72 -9.78 9.03 -6.16
CA LEU A 72 -10.66 7.97 -5.69
C LEU A 72 -11.63 7.63 -6.81
N VAL A 73 -11.65 6.38 -7.23
CA VAL A 73 -12.52 5.94 -8.32
C VAL A 73 -13.20 4.62 -7.95
N THR A 74 -14.35 4.38 -8.60
CA THR A 74 -15.02 3.09 -8.54
C THR A 74 -15.17 2.61 -9.97
N ILE A 75 -14.67 1.41 -10.24
CA ILE A 75 -14.68 0.85 -11.59
C ILE A 75 -15.30 -0.54 -11.58
N ASP A 76 -15.83 -0.92 -12.74
CA ASP A 76 -16.36 -2.27 -12.95
C ASP A 76 -15.25 -3.14 -13.52
N ILE A 77 -14.99 -4.25 -12.86
CA ILE A 77 -14.02 -5.22 -13.35
C ILE A 77 -14.78 -6.41 -13.88
N ALA A 78 -14.57 -6.75 -15.15
CA ALA A 78 -15.27 -7.86 -15.79
C ALA A 78 -15.06 -9.14 -14.97
N ASP A 79 -16.17 -9.82 -14.67
CA ASP A 79 -16.18 -11.11 -13.97
C ASP A 79 -15.68 -11.03 -12.52
N ALA A 80 -15.50 -9.82 -11.98
CA ALA A 80 -15.01 -9.69 -10.61
C ALA A 80 -15.83 -8.75 -9.73
N GLY A 81 -16.60 -7.82 -10.31
CA GLY A 81 -17.45 -6.92 -9.54
C GLY A 81 -16.95 -5.49 -9.58
N LYS A 82 -17.40 -4.69 -8.64
CA LYS A 82 -16.99 -3.28 -8.57
C LYS A 82 -15.86 -3.13 -7.59
N LEU A 83 -14.93 -2.27 -7.95
CA LEU A 83 -13.75 -2.00 -7.13
C LEU A 83 -13.65 -0.49 -6.89
N THR A 84 -13.64 -0.09 -5.63
CA THR A 84 -13.32 1.28 -5.24
C THR A 84 -11.86 1.30 -4.83
N LEU A 85 -11.09 2.22 -5.41
CA LEU A 85 -9.67 2.27 -5.12
C LEU A 85 -9.13 3.69 -5.17
N ILE A 86 -8.00 3.88 -4.51
CA ILE A 86 -7.19 5.08 -4.64
C ILE A 86 -5.73 4.69 -4.44
N TYR A 87 -4.85 5.28 -5.22
CA TYR A 87 -3.42 5.19 -4.99
C TYR A 87 -2.99 6.34 -4.10
N MET A 88 -2.14 6.02 -3.13
CA MET A 88 -1.62 7.00 -2.19
C MET A 88 -0.13 6.80 -2.04
N THR A 89 0.54 7.76 -1.44
CA THR A 89 1.95 7.61 -1.10
C THR A 89 2.12 7.56 0.40
N ASP A 90 3.11 6.80 0.84
CA ASP A 90 3.55 6.87 2.23
C ASP A 90 4.47 8.11 2.38
N PRO A 91 4.96 8.41 3.59
CA PRO A 91 5.80 9.60 3.78
C PRO A 91 7.07 9.61 2.95
N GLU A 92 7.52 8.47 2.45
CA GLU A 92 8.75 8.39 1.64
C GLU A 92 8.45 8.31 0.15
N GLY A 93 7.18 8.42 -0.24
CA GLY A 93 6.81 8.41 -1.64
C GLY A 93 6.56 7.04 -2.24
N ASN A 94 6.59 5.99 -1.42
CA ASN A 94 6.22 4.66 -1.90
C ASN A 94 4.71 4.61 -2.13
N ILE A 95 4.29 3.93 -3.20
CA ILE A 95 2.88 3.91 -3.56
C ILE A 95 2.19 2.74 -2.89
N VAL A 96 1.04 3.01 -2.29
CA VAL A 96 0.14 1.99 -1.76
C VAL A 96 -1.23 2.21 -2.39
N GLU A 97 -1.95 1.12 -2.58
CA GLU A 97 -3.30 1.18 -3.11
C GLU A 97 -4.26 0.73 -2.03
N LEU A 98 -5.31 1.51 -1.79
CA LEU A 98 -6.41 1.11 -0.92
C LEU A 98 -7.52 0.60 -1.80
N GLN A 99 -8.07 -0.55 -1.47
CA GLN A 99 -9.09 -1.21 -2.26
C GLN A 99 -10.27 -1.60 -1.41
N LYS A 100 -11.46 -1.51 -2.01
CA LYS A 100 -12.64 -2.16 -1.46
C LYS A 100 -13.42 -2.77 -2.59
N TRP A 101 -13.60 -4.08 -2.52
CA TRP A 101 -14.41 -4.82 -3.49
C TRP A 101 -15.86 -4.81 -3.07
N HIS A 102 -16.75 -4.57 -4.01
CA HIS A 102 -18.20 -4.59 -3.79
C HIS A 102 -18.76 -5.80 -4.51
N HIS A 103 -19.49 -6.61 -3.78
CA HIS A 103 -20.06 -7.81 -4.35
C HIS A 103 -21.54 -7.56 -4.60
N ASP A 104 -21.87 -7.22 -5.85
CA ASP A 104 -23.23 -6.84 -6.20
C ASP A 104 -24.23 -7.98 -6.03
N PHE A 105 -23.74 -9.21 -6.07
CA PHE A 105 -24.61 -10.37 -5.91
C PHE A 105 -24.93 -10.69 -4.45
N GLU A 106 -24.36 -9.98 -3.51
CA GLU A 106 -24.67 -10.13 -2.09
C GLU A 106 -25.89 -9.29 -1.78
N GLU A 107 -26.89 -9.92 -1.20
CA GLU A 107 -28.13 -9.22 -0.94
C GLU A 107 -28.55 -9.33 0.49
#